data_03a1b7df49108f0e1077612ea60d3e19
#
_entry.id   03a1b7df49108f0e1077612ea60d3e19
#
_cell.length_a   1.000
_cell.length_b   1.000
_cell.length_c   1.000
_cell.angle_alpha   90.00
_cell.angle_beta   90.00
_cell.angle_gamma   90.00
#
_symmetry.space_group_name_H-M   'P 1'
#
loop_
_entity.id
_entity.type
_entity.pdbx_description
1 polymer ?
#
loop_
_entity_poly.entity_id
_entity_poly.type
_entity_poly.pdbx_seq_one_letter_code
_entity_poly.pdbx_strand_id
1 'polypeptide(L)'
;MIGWLLDTNVTAEIISAGGSARVKAWAAVQDEATLHLSILTIAEYDKGIANLPDGDPRRPVYMTTRDSLAARFAARLLPVSDAIVRRWGAISGTVRRDTGHPPPVIDTLLAATALDHDLYLVTRNVRDVRHSGAAVFNPWDDDHSAFAVLPRQRRRRPSQT
;
A
#
# COMPACT_ATOMS: atom_id res chain seq x y z
N MET A 1 10.36 -13.24 7.80
CA MET A 1 9.80 -13.10 6.46
C MET A 1 9.37 -11.64 6.29
N ILE A 2 9.69 -11.00 5.18
CA ILE A 2 9.24 -9.64 4.89
C ILE A 2 7.81 -9.68 4.40
N GLY A 3 6.95 -8.78 4.92
CA GLY A 3 5.62 -8.58 4.38
C GLY A 3 5.55 -7.26 3.58
N TRP A 4 4.71 -7.23 2.57
CA TRP A 4 4.56 -6.16 1.62
C TRP A 4 3.13 -5.64 1.60
N LEU A 5 2.94 -4.34 1.79
CA LEU A 5 1.66 -3.67 1.56
C LEU A 5 1.70 -3.04 0.17
N LEU A 6 0.88 -3.53 -0.74
CA LEU A 6 0.83 -3.05 -2.12
C LEU A 6 -0.07 -1.82 -2.23
N ASP A 7 0.46 -0.75 -2.79
CA ASP A 7 -0.34 0.41 -3.20
C ASP A 7 -1.15 0.08 -4.46
N THR A 8 -2.23 0.83 -4.70
CA THR A 8 -3.11 0.68 -5.86
C THR A 8 -2.35 0.79 -7.18
N ASN A 9 -1.36 1.68 -7.28
CA ASN A 9 -0.54 1.82 -8.49
C ASN A 9 0.26 0.55 -8.81
N VAL A 10 0.70 -0.19 -7.80
CA VAL A 10 1.42 -1.47 -7.96
C VAL A 10 0.46 -2.59 -8.38
N THR A 11 -0.70 -2.69 -7.74
CA THR A 11 -1.71 -3.70 -8.10
C THR A 11 -2.23 -3.50 -9.51
N ALA A 12 -2.44 -2.25 -9.93
CA ALA A 12 -2.84 -1.92 -11.30
C ALA A 12 -1.82 -2.42 -12.35
N GLU A 13 -0.53 -2.25 -12.09
CA GLU A 13 0.54 -2.75 -12.99
C GLU A 13 0.59 -4.28 -13.03
N ILE A 14 0.43 -4.95 -11.90
CA ILE A 14 0.45 -6.41 -11.82
C ILE A 14 -0.71 -7.02 -12.63
N ILE A 15 -1.89 -6.41 -12.56
CA ILE A 15 -3.12 -6.92 -13.19
C ILE A 15 -3.20 -6.56 -14.66
N SER A 16 -2.74 -5.37 -15.04
CA SER A 16 -2.82 -4.87 -16.42
C SER A 16 -1.99 -5.70 -17.37
N ALA A 17 -2.55 -6.09 -18.52
CA ALA A 17 -1.80 -6.77 -19.58
C ALA A 17 -0.59 -5.95 -20.04
N GLY A 18 -0.75 -4.62 -20.17
CA GLY A 18 0.31 -3.66 -20.55
C GLY A 18 1.14 -3.13 -19.40
N GLY A 19 0.98 -3.66 -18.17
CA GLY A 19 1.70 -3.19 -17.01
C GLY A 19 3.19 -3.45 -17.06
N SER A 20 3.95 -2.71 -16.25
CA SER A 20 5.42 -2.77 -16.20
C SER A 20 5.95 -4.19 -16.01
N ALA A 21 6.77 -4.64 -16.95
CA ALA A 21 7.43 -5.96 -16.88
C ALA A 21 8.32 -6.06 -15.62
N ARG A 22 8.96 -4.96 -15.22
CA ARG A 22 9.81 -4.91 -14.04
C ARG A 22 9.01 -5.13 -12.75
N VAL A 23 7.85 -4.48 -12.61
CA VAL A 23 6.96 -4.65 -11.46
C VAL A 23 6.40 -6.07 -11.40
N LYS A 24 5.98 -6.61 -12.56
CA LYS A 24 5.50 -8.00 -12.66
C LYS A 24 6.58 -9.00 -12.29
N ALA A 25 7.81 -8.81 -12.75
CA ALA A 25 8.94 -9.68 -12.43
C ALA A 25 9.25 -9.66 -10.94
N TRP A 26 9.22 -8.49 -10.30
CA TRP A 26 9.36 -8.38 -8.85
C TRP A 26 8.25 -9.14 -8.11
N ALA A 27 6.99 -8.93 -8.50
CA ALA A 27 5.85 -9.57 -7.85
C ALA A 27 5.85 -11.11 -8.00
N ALA A 28 6.28 -11.61 -9.16
CA ALA A 28 6.27 -13.03 -9.49
C ALA A 28 7.20 -13.89 -8.61
N VAL A 29 8.22 -13.29 -8.00
CA VAL A 29 9.18 -13.98 -7.12
C VAL A 29 8.82 -13.85 -5.63
N GLN A 30 7.78 -13.06 -5.29
CA GLN A 30 7.33 -12.93 -3.90
C GLN A 30 6.42 -14.11 -3.52
N ASP A 31 6.55 -14.56 -2.27
CA ASP A 31 5.56 -15.47 -1.69
C ASP A 31 4.23 -14.71 -1.54
N GLU A 32 3.17 -15.22 -2.15
CA GLU A 32 1.85 -14.58 -2.12
C GLU A 32 1.35 -14.35 -0.68
N ALA A 33 1.70 -15.23 0.26
CA ALA A 33 1.34 -15.07 1.67
C ALA A 33 1.93 -13.81 2.31
N THR A 34 2.97 -13.23 1.72
CA THR A 34 3.61 -12.00 2.20
C THR A 34 3.01 -10.72 1.62
N LEU A 35 2.17 -10.83 0.59
CA LEU A 35 1.55 -9.70 -0.08
C LEU A 35 0.23 -9.33 0.60
N HIS A 36 0.06 -8.08 0.96
CA HIS A 36 -1.13 -7.54 1.62
C HIS A 36 -1.71 -6.37 0.83
N LEU A 37 -3.02 -6.18 0.95
CA LEU A 37 -3.71 -4.97 0.49
C LEU A 37 -4.33 -4.23 1.67
N SER A 38 -4.52 -2.92 1.51
CA SER A 38 -5.42 -2.16 2.37
C SER A 38 -6.84 -2.14 1.80
N ILE A 39 -7.84 -2.06 2.66
CA ILE A 39 -9.22 -1.77 2.25
C ILE A 39 -9.32 -0.46 1.46
N LEU A 40 -8.36 0.46 1.65
CA LEU A 40 -8.26 1.69 0.86
C LEU A 40 -8.07 1.42 -0.63
N THR A 41 -7.32 0.38 -1.01
CA THR A 41 -7.18 -0.03 -2.42
C THR A 41 -8.53 -0.42 -3.01
N ILE A 42 -9.35 -1.16 -2.27
CA ILE A 42 -10.72 -1.52 -2.69
C ILE A 42 -11.58 -0.25 -2.85
N ALA A 43 -11.50 0.67 -1.89
CA ALA A 43 -12.22 1.94 -1.93
C ALA A 43 -11.79 2.83 -3.12
N GLU A 44 -10.53 2.79 -3.55
CA GLU A 44 -10.06 3.50 -4.74
C GLU A 44 -10.67 2.92 -6.03
N TYR A 45 -10.87 1.61 -6.11
CA TYR A 45 -11.64 1.01 -7.20
C TYR A 45 -13.11 1.44 -7.16
N ASP A 46 -13.74 1.45 -5.98
CA ASP A 46 -15.12 1.94 -5.83
C ASP A 46 -15.25 3.41 -6.27
N LYS A 47 -14.29 4.25 -5.88
CA LYS A 47 -14.21 5.64 -6.34
C LYS A 47 -14.07 5.72 -7.86
N GLY A 48 -13.19 4.91 -8.44
CA GLY A 48 -13.01 4.84 -9.90
C GLY A 48 -14.28 4.44 -10.61
N ILE A 49 -15.01 3.45 -10.11
CA ILE A 49 -16.30 2.99 -10.65
C ILE A 49 -17.36 4.10 -10.55
N ALA A 50 -17.45 4.76 -9.39
CA ALA A 50 -18.41 5.84 -9.15
C ALA A 50 -18.15 7.07 -10.05
N ASN A 51 -16.91 7.35 -10.41
CA ASN A 51 -16.53 8.44 -11.30
C ASN A 51 -16.86 8.19 -12.78
N LEU A 52 -17.07 6.92 -13.17
CA LEU A 52 -17.42 6.58 -14.55
C LEU A 52 -18.91 6.85 -14.82
N PRO A 53 -19.27 7.41 -15.99
CA PRO A 53 -20.66 7.56 -16.39
C PRO A 53 -21.41 6.22 -16.37
N ASP A 54 -22.74 6.29 -16.20
CA ASP A 54 -23.57 5.10 -16.34
C ASP A 54 -23.46 4.55 -17.77
N GLY A 55 -23.28 3.23 -17.89
CA GLY A 55 -23.09 2.56 -19.17
C GLY A 55 -21.66 2.60 -19.73
N ASP A 56 -20.70 3.22 -19.04
CA ASP A 56 -19.28 3.17 -19.46
C ASP A 56 -18.78 1.72 -19.48
N PRO A 57 -18.20 1.23 -20.60
CA PRO A 57 -17.76 -0.16 -20.74
C PRO A 57 -16.63 -0.56 -19.75
N ARG A 58 -15.95 0.39 -19.14
CA ARG A 58 -14.92 0.15 -18.11
C ARG A 58 -15.52 -0.21 -16.75
N ARG A 59 -16.77 0.19 -16.46
CA ARG A 59 -17.40 -0.10 -15.15
C ARG A 59 -17.41 -1.59 -14.81
N PRO A 60 -17.92 -2.50 -15.65
CA PRO A 60 -17.90 -3.93 -15.33
C PRO A 60 -16.48 -4.50 -15.17
N VAL A 61 -15.51 -3.98 -15.93
CA VAL A 61 -14.10 -4.38 -15.80
C VAL A 61 -13.55 -3.99 -14.43
N TYR A 62 -13.78 -2.75 -13.99
CA TYR A 62 -13.34 -2.27 -12.67
C TYR A 62 -14.03 -3.01 -11.53
N MET A 63 -15.33 -3.30 -11.67
CA MET A 63 -16.08 -4.08 -10.68
C MET A 63 -15.51 -5.50 -10.55
N THR A 64 -15.29 -6.18 -11.67
CA THR A 64 -14.70 -7.53 -11.67
C THR A 64 -13.30 -7.52 -11.08
N THR A 65 -12.48 -6.53 -11.40
CA THR A 65 -11.12 -6.39 -10.85
C THR A 65 -11.15 -6.18 -9.34
N ARG A 66 -11.99 -5.24 -8.86
CA ARG A 66 -12.19 -5.00 -7.43
C ARG A 66 -12.59 -6.26 -6.68
N ASP A 67 -13.60 -6.98 -7.17
CA ASP A 67 -14.14 -8.17 -6.52
C ASP A 67 -13.11 -9.32 -6.52
N SER A 68 -12.37 -9.47 -7.61
CA SER A 68 -11.28 -10.46 -7.71
C SER A 68 -10.13 -10.14 -6.72
N LEU A 69 -9.77 -8.88 -6.56
CA LEU A 69 -8.77 -8.45 -5.57
C LEU A 69 -9.26 -8.72 -4.15
N ALA A 70 -10.50 -8.33 -3.84
CA ALA A 70 -11.09 -8.55 -2.52
C ALA A 70 -11.13 -10.04 -2.16
N ALA A 71 -11.50 -10.90 -3.11
CA ALA A 71 -11.53 -12.35 -2.92
C ALA A 71 -10.12 -12.93 -2.76
N ARG A 72 -9.18 -12.57 -3.63
CA ARG A 72 -7.79 -13.08 -3.59
C ARG A 72 -7.05 -12.70 -2.32
N PHE A 73 -7.27 -11.50 -1.83
CA PHE A 73 -6.60 -10.97 -0.65
C PHE A 73 -7.42 -11.10 0.64
N ALA A 74 -8.57 -11.78 0.65
CA ALA A 74 -9.53 -11.79 1.76
C ALA A 74 -8.89 -11.89 3.16
N ALA A 75 -7.98 -12.85 3.39
CA ALA A 75 -7.26 -13.03 4.66
C ALA A 75 -6.10 -12.04 4.85
N ARG A 76 -5.71 -11.31 3.82
CA ARG A 76 -4.57 -10.36 3.77
C ARG A 76 -5.02 -8.94 3.38
N LEU A 77 -6.33 -8.71 3.42
CA LEU A 77 -6.94 -7.40 3.23
C LEU A 77 -7.03 -6.69 4.59
N LEU A 78 -6.23 -5.67 4.77
CA LEU A 78 -6.08 -4.97 6.04
C LEU A 78 -7.11 -3.85 6.19
N PRO A 79 -7.88 -3.83 7.28
CA PRO A 79 -8.80 -2.74 7.57
C PRO A 79 -8.05 -1.50 8.03
N VAL A 80 -8.70 -0.33 7.94
CA VAL A 80 -8.24 0.91 8.57
C VAL A 80 -8.77 0.94 10.01
N SER A 81 -7.91 0.63 10.96
CA SER A 81 -8.23 0.58 12.38
C SER A 81 -8.13 1.96 13.06
N ASP A 82 -8.64 2.08 14.29
CA ASP A 82 -8.44 3.27 15.13
C ASP A 82 -6.94 3.60 15.29
N ALA A 83 -6.12 2.59 15.52
CA ALA A 83 -4.66 2.77 15.66
C ALA A 83 -4.03 3.37 14.39
N ILE A 84 -4.45 2.89 13.20
CA ILE A 84 -3.98 3.41 11.92
C ILE A 84 -4.40 4.86 11.71
N VAL A 85 -5.67 5.20 12.01
CA VAL A 85 -6.18 6.58 11.87
C VAL A 85 -5.44 7.54 12.81
N ARG A 86 -5.20 7.14 14.06
CA ARG A 86 -4.42 7.94 15.01
C ARG A 86 -2.97 8.13 14.56
N ARG A 87 -2.35 7.09 14.03
CA ARG A 87 -0.99 7.15 13.46
C ARG A 87 -0.95 8.08 12.26
N TRP A 88 -1.93 7.98 11.36
CA TRP A 88 -2.09 8.91 10.24
C TRP A 88 -2.15 10.37 10.71
N GLY A 89 -2.96 10.66 11.75
CA GLY A 89 -3.08 12.00 12.31
C GLY A 89 -1.74 12.52 12.82
N ALA A 90 -0.99 11.71 13.56
CA ALA A 90 0.33 12.07 14.07
C ALA A 90 1.34 12.33 12.94
N ILE A 91 1.39 11.46 11.92
CA ILE A 91 2.27 11.63 10.75
C ILE A 91 1.89 12.90 10.00
N SER A 92 0.60 13.09 9.67
CA SER A 92 0.13 14.25 8.91
C SER A 92 0.42 15.57 9.61
N GLY A 93 0.21 15.63 10.91
CA GLY A 93 0.51 16.81 11.73
C GLY A 93 2.00 17.13 11.75
N THR A 94 2.84 16.12 11.93
CA THR A 94 4.31 16.27 11.93
C THR A 94 4.82 16.73 10.56
N VAL A 95 4.39 16.07 9.49
CA VAL A 95 4.80 16.43 8.12
C VAL A 95 4.40 17.86 7.78
N ARG A 96 3.16 18.25 8.11
CA ARG A 96 2.69 19.62 7.88
C ARG A 96 3.53 20.65 8.65
N ARG A 97 3.83 20.39 9.91
CA ARG A 97 4.67 21.26 10.74
C ARG A 97 6.07 21.42 10.14
N ASP A 98 6.66 20.32 9.70
CA ASP A 98 8.06 20.29 9.28
C ASP A 98 8.26 20.75 7.82
N THR A 99 7.24 20.58 6.96
CA THR A 99 7.31 20.92 5.52
C THR A 99 6.44 22.10 5.10
N GLY A 100 5.54 22.55 5.98
CA GLY A 100 4.55 23.60 5.68
C GLY A 100 3.30 23.13 4.92
N HIS A 101 3.27 21.87 4.45
CA HIS A 101 2.16 21.33 3.65
C HIS A 101 1.70 19.97 4.20
N PRO A 102 0.38 19.70 4.20
CA PRO A 102 -0.11 18.38 4.58
C PRO A 102 0.26 17.36 3.50
N PRO A 103 0.63 16.13 3.88
CA PRO A 103 0.86 15.06 2.93
C PRO A 103 -0.47 14.56 2.33
N PRO A 104 -0.46 13.85 1.18
CA PRO A 104 -1.63 13.21 0.62
C PRO A 104 -2.27 12.24 1.61
N VAL A 105 -3.60 12.28 1.73
CA VAL A 105 -4.33 11.53 2.78
C VAL A 105 -4.20 10.03 2.58
N ILE A 106 -4.48 9.52 1.38
CA ILE A 106 -4.48 8.08 1.10
C ILE A 106 -3.08 7.49 1.22
N ASP A 107 -2.08 8.12 0.60
CA ASP A 107 -0.68 7.66 0.69
C ASP A 107 -0.20 7.62 2.15
N THR A 108 -0.59 8.61 2.95
CA THR A 108 -0.21 8.67 4.37
C THR A 108 -0.96 7.61 5.20
N LEU A 109 -2.22 7.31 4.87
CA LEU A 109 -2.95 6.20 5.49
C LEU A 109 -2.34 4.84 5.14
N LEU A 110 -1.88 4.65 3.90
CA LEU A 110 -1.14 3.45 3.49
C LEU A 110 0.18 3.34 4.26
N ALA A 111 0.92 4.44 4.40
CA ALA A 111 2.14 4.46 5.20
C ALA A 111 1.87 4.15 6.68
N ALA A 112 0.80 4.69 7.26
CA ALA A 112 0.37 4.38 8.62
C ALA A 112 -0.02 2.90 8.78
N THR A 113 -0.69 2.32 7.78
CA THR A 113 -1.04 0.89 7.74
C THR A 113 0.21 0.03 7.69
N ALA A 114 1.17 0.36 6.82
CA ALA A 114 2.43 -0.35 6.71
C ALA A 114 3.21 -0.34 8.04
N LEU A 115 3.26 0.81 8.72
CA LEU A 115 3.90 0.95 10.03
C LEU A 115 3.20 0.14 11.13
N ASP A 116 1.87 0.12 11.12
CA ASP A 116 1.08 -0.58 12.14
C ASP A 116 1.21 -2.10 12.06
N HIS A 117 1.26 -2.61 10.83
CA HIS A 117 1.43 -4.04 10.54
C HIS A 117 2.88 -4.47 10.33
N ASP A 118 3.84 -3.57 10.50
CA ASP A 118 5.26 -3.85 10.31
C ASP A 118 5.57 -4.40 8.91
N LEU A 119 5.00 -3.75 7.88
CA LEU A 119 5.15 -4.09 6.46
C LEU A 119 6.00 -3.05 5.73
N TYR A 120 6.56 -3.45 4.59
CA TYR A 120 7.09 -2.50 3.61
C TYR A 120 5.94 -1.96 2.75
N LEU A 121 5.87 -0.66 2.58
CA LEU A 121 4.96 -0.05 1.61
C LEU A 121 5.58 -0.12 0.22
N VAL A 122 4.92 -0.83 -0.69
CA VAL A 122 5.33 -0.95 -2.09
C VAL A 122 4.56 0.06 -2.91
N THR A 123 5.24 1.09 -3.40
CA THR A 123 4.60 2.20 -4.11
C THR A 123 5.56 2.91 -5.07
N ARG A 124 5.00 3.50 -6.12
CA ARG A 124 5.69 4.45 -6.99
C ARG A 124 5.78 5.85 -6.37
N ASN A 125 4.87 6.18 -5.46
CA ASN A 125 4.72 7.52 -4.87
C ASN A 125 5.69 7.76 -3.69
N VAL A 126 6.96 7.41 -3.86
CA VAL A 126 8.00 7.52 -2.81
C VAL A 126 8.09 8.93 -2.23
N ARG A 127 7.94 9.95 -3.08
CA ARG A 127 7.99 11.35 -2.66
C ARG A 127 6.92 11.70 -1.63
N ASP A 128 5.71 11.17 -1.80
CA ASP A 128 4.54 11.52 -1.00
C ASP A 128 4.57 10.88 0.39
N VAL A 129 5.31 9.77 0.53
CA VAL A 129 5.42 9.00 1.79
C VAL A 129 6.79 9.11 2.47
N ARG A 130 7.77 9.78 1.87
CA ARG A 130 9.16 9.84 2.35
C ARG A 130 9.33 10.35 3.79
N HIS A 131 8.40 11.18 4.27
CA HIS A 131 8.45 11.75 5.62
C HIS A 131 7.57 10.98 6.63
N SER A 132 6.93 9.89 6.21
CA SER A 132 6.03 9.10 7.05
C SER A 132 6.72 8.22 8.07
N GLY A 133 7.99 7.91 7.86
CA GLY A 133 8.74 6.92 8.66
C GLY A 133 8.49 5.46 8.24
N ALA A 134 7.62 5.21 7.24
CA ALA A 134 7.43 3.87 6.69
C ALA A 134 8.65 3.42 5.86
N ALA A 135 8.96 2.13 5.91
CA ALA A 135 9.89 1.52 4.97
C ALA A 135 9.20 1.41 3.60
N VAL A 136 9.81 1.98 2.58
CA VAL A 136 9.23 2.07 1.23
C VAL A 136 10.10 1.30 0.24
N PHE A 137 9.44 0.60 -0.68
CA PHE A 137 10.07 -0.07 -1.81
C PHE A 137 9.38 0.33 -3.11
N ASN A 138 10.15 0.77 -4.10
CA ASN A 138 9.66 1.14 -5.42
C ASN A 138 10.13 0.11 -6.46
N PRO A 139 9.27 -0.84 -6.88
CA PRO A 139 9.67 -1.90 -7.82
C PRO A 139 10.00 -1.42 -9.22
N TRP A 140 9.73 -0.15 -9.58
CA TRP A 140 10.16 0.42 -10.85
C TRP A 140 11.63 0.83 -10.86
N ASP A 141 12.14 1.34 -9.74
CA ASP A 141 13.45 1.99 -9.68
C ASP A 141 14.45 1.25 -8.79
N ASP A 142 13.98 0.62 -7.69
CA ASP A 142 14.85 -0.03 -6.72
C ASP A 142 15.45 -1.34 -7.24
N ASP A 143 16.61 -1.71 -6.74
CA ASP A 143 17.26 -2.96 -7.09
C ASP A 143 16.60 -4.13 -6.35
N HIS A 144 15.96 -5.01 -7.11
CA HIS A 144 15.26 -6.18 -6.56
C HIS A 144 16.21 -7.21 -5.93
N SER A 145 17.47 -7.27 -6.40
CA SER A 145 18.47 -8.22 -5.90
C SER A 145 19.22 -7.72 -4.67
N ALA A 146 19.32 -6.40 -4.51
CA ALA A 146 20.01 -5.75 -3.41
C ALA A 146 19.08 -5.35 -2.26
N PHE A 147 17.78 -5.66 -2.36
CA PHE A 147 16.82 -5.39 -1.30
C PHE A 147 17.14 -6.25 -0.09
N ALA A 148 18.01 -5.72 0.78
CA ALA A 148 18.44 -6.40 1.98
C ALA A 148 17.26 -6.53 2.96
N VAL A 149 16.99 -7.75 3.35
CA VAL A 149 16.12 -8.08 4.49
C VAL A 149 16.85 -7.63 5.75
N LEU A 150 16.74 -6.36 6.12
CA LEU A 150 17.21 -5.93 7.43
C LEU A 150 16.34 -6.62 8.48
N PRO A 151 16.96 -7.35 9.46
CA PRO A 151 16.20 -7.90 10.55
C PRO A 151 15.47 -6.76 11.25
N ARG A 152 14.14 -6.87 11.29
CA ARG A 152 13.30 -5.88 11.98
C ARG A 152 13.74 -5.83 13.44
N GLN A 153 14.04 -4.65 13.94
CA GLN A 153 14.18 -4.44 15.37
C GLN A 153 12.83 -4.77 16.01
N ARG A 154 12.76 -5.92 16.71
CA ARG A 154 11.59 -6.24 17.53
C ARG A 154 11.37 -5.07 18.47
N ARG A 155 10.28 -4.32 18.29
CA ARG A 155 9.82 -3.37 19.29
C ARG A 155 9.68 -4.15 20.60
N ARG A 156 10.50 -3.83 21.59
CA ARG A 156 10.27 -4.29 22.96
C ARG A 156 8.84 -3.84 23.32
N ARG A 157 7.94 -4.78 23.55
CA ARG A 157 6.67 -4.46 24.22
C ARG A 157 7.05 -3.79 25.54
N PRO A 158 6.44 -2.63 25.90
CA PRO A 158 6.62 -2.11 27.24
C PRO A 158 6.18 -3.21 28.21
N SER A 159 7.06 -3.56 29.15
CA SER A 159 6.75 -4.46 30.25
C SER A 159 5.57 -3.88 31.01
N GLN A 160 4.46 -4.59 31.04
CA GLN A 160 3.36 -4.29 31.97
C GLN A 160 3.91 -4.57 33.38
N THR A 161 4.15 -3.53 34.12
CA THR A 161 4.25 -3.52 35.58
C THR A 161 2.94 -3.02 36.13
#